data_ae6791d571376cc54c72bf1b2800d919
#
_entry.id   ae6791d571376cc54c72bf1b2800d919
#
_cell.length_a   1.000
_cell.length_b   1.000
_cell.length_c   1.000
_cell.angle_alpha   90.00
_cell.angle_beta   90.00
_cell.angle_gamma   90.00
#
_symmetry.space_group_name_H-M   'P 1'
#
loop_
_entity.id
_entity.type
_entity.pdbx_description
1 polymer ?
#
loop_
_entity_poly.entity_id
_entity_poly.type
_entity_poly.pdbx_seq_one_letter_code
_entity_poly.pdbx_strand_id
1 'polypeptide(L)'
;MQIDETAKINFEHAVKILGLNEEEIKKGLELHKELFICDSFGFLPNVRSDEFCREMVKKIKSCVDPDDIISEVEVAHMKCIVEDEYCNKTFKAAIKAGGVKCDVLTAGSEKNLEYTLERLSGYTYLFDNXXXXXXXXVSAKDLDRARSEDKLAVIWSTNAAPAFGGIPHGKAAHTWVERLYRFGIRVMHLTYNRRNWIGDGCLEPANAGLSLHGRDVVKQLNELGIIIDIPHTGEKTTLEAAEFSQKPIAATHTVCQGLYNHPRGKSDDVLKAIANTGGYVGICLIPYFLGRNATINTLLDHIEYAVELIGIDHVGIGSDICYMEPFSSPELDYYQLLPPHSNKNSWVRWFGAWEYSTDLPEKVVSSEGIASLQWTNWPLFTAGLLKRGYSKEEIAKITGGNFLRVFKEVCK
;
A
#
# COMPACT_ATOMS: atom_id res chain seq x y z
N MET A 1 19.42 12.56 -3.49
CA MET A 1 19.11 13.99 -3.42
C MET A 1 17.67 14.15 -2.95
N GLN A 2 17.43 14.99 -1.95
CA GLN A 2 16.08 15.20 -1.44
C GLN A 2 15.29 16.10 -2.41
N ILE A 3 14.00 15.90 -2.48
CA ILE A 3 13.13 16.62 -3.42
C ILE A 3 12.70 18.00 -2.87
N ASP A 4 12.59 18.13 -1.58
CA ASP A 4 12.23 19.39 -0.91
C ASP A 4 12.86 19.44 0.49
N GLU A 5 12.70 20.55 1.17
CA GLU A 5 13.27 20.76 2.51
C GLU A 5 12.64 19.82 3.54
N THR A 6 11.34 19.53 3.40
CA THR A 6 10.65 18.61 4.31
C THR A 6 11.23 17.20 4.17
N ALA A 7 11.43 16.73 2.95
CA ALA A 7 12.03 15.41 2.70
C ALA A 7 13.44 15.32 3.28
N LYS A 8 14.21 16.42 3.18
CA LYS A 8 15.55 16.49 3.79
C LYS A 8 15.47 16.37 5.32
N ILE A 9 14.56 17.11 5.94
CA ILE A 9 14.36 17.06 7.40
C ILE A 9 13.95 15.64 7.83
N ASN A 10 13.02 15.03 7.09
CA ASN A 10 12.57 13.66 7.37
C ASN A 10 13.72 12.66 7.29
N PHE A 11 14.59 12.82 6.31
CA PHE A 11 15.78 11.98 6.14
C PHE A 11 16.73 12.14 7.35
N GLU A 12 17.01 13.40 7.76
CA GLU A 12 17.89 13.69 8.91
C GLU A 12 17.32 13.08 10.20
N HIS A 13 16.01 13.18 10.43
CA HIS A 13 15.37 12.53 11.59
C HIS A 13 15.57 11.01 11.56
N ALA A 14 15.35 10.38 10.42
CA ALA A 14 15.51 8.92 10.30
C ALA A 14 16.98 8.50 10.51
N VAL A 15 17.95 9.23 9.94
CA VAL A 15 19.38 8.98 10.15
C VAL A 15 19.72 9.04 11.66
N LYS A 16 19.24 10.07 12.34
CA LYS A 16 19.47 10.26 13.78
C LYS A 16 18.87 9.10 14.59
N ILE A 17 17.62 8.71 14.28
CA ILE A 17 16.92 7.63 15.00
C ILE A 17 17.63 6.29 14.79
N LEU A 18 18.11 6.02 13.56
CA LEU A 18 18.86 4.81 13.24
C LEU A 18 20.30 4.85 13.80
N GLY A 19 20.79 6.03 14.18
CA GLY A 19 22.17 6.20 14.66
C GLY A 19 23.21 5.91 13.57
N LEU A 20 22.91 6.25 12.30
CA LEU A 20 23.81 5.96 11.19
C LEU A 20 24.94 6.98 11.08
N ASN A 21 26.17 6.50 10.87
CA ASN A 21 27.29 7.35 10.50
C ASN A 21 27.38 7.51 8.98
N GLU A 22 28.26 8.39 8.51
CA GLU A 22 28.37 8.72 7.06
C GLU A 22 28.67 7.50 6.18
N GLU A 23 29.52 6.58 6.67
CA GLU A 23 29.88 5.37 5.92
C GLU A 23 28.68 4.42 5.81
N GLU A 24 27.92 4.24 6.91
CA GLU A 24 26.71 3.41 6.93
C GLU A 24 25.64 3.98 5.99
N ILE A 25 25.46 5.31 6.00
CA ILE A 25 24.54 5.98 5.08
C ILE A 25 24.96 5.70 3.64
N LYS A 26 26.23 5.95 3.33
CA LYS A 26 26.75 5.75 1.97
C LYS A 26 26.52 4.32 1.49
N LYS A 27 26.91 3.33 2.30
CA LYS A 27 26.73 1.90 1.95
C LYS A 27 25.25 1.54 1.74
N GLY A 28 24.38 2.03 2.61
CA GLY A 28 22.95 1.78 2.50
C GLY A 28 22.36 2.37 1.23
N LEU A 29 22.72 3.62 0.91
CA LEU A 29 22.24 4.29 -0.30
C LEU A 29 22.78 3.62 -1.58
N GLU A 30 24.03 3.18 -1.58
CA GLU A 30 24.64 2.46 -2.70
C GLU A 30 23.91 1.13 -2.92
N LEU A 31 23.74 0.35 -1.86
CA LEU A 31 23.01 -0.91 -1.94
C LEU A 31 21.58 -0.69 -2.45
N HIS A 32 20.88 0.31 -1.90
CA HIS A 32 19.51 0.61 -2.31
C HIS A 32 19.37 0.83 -3.82
N LYS A 33 20.32 1.53 -4.42
CA LYS A 33 20.36 1.80 -5.88
C LYS A 33 20.52 0.52 -6.71
N GLU A 34 21.25 -0.47 -6.17
CA GLU A 34 21.49 -1.74 -6.86
C GLU A 34 20.29 -2.67 -6.83
N LEU A 35 19.43 -2.51 -5.84
CA LEU A 35 18.27 -3.41 -5.61
C LEU A 35 17.07 -3.02 -6.47
N PHE A 36 16.22 -4.00 -6.74
CA PHE A 36 14.93 -3.77 -7.39
C PHE A 36 13.86 -3.69 -6.28
N ILE A 37 13.68 -2.48 -5.76
CA ILE A 37 12.79 -2.21 -4.64
C ILE A 37 11.33 -2.34 -5.11
N CYS A 38 10.53 -3.12 -4.38
CA CYS A 38 9.11 -3.25 -4.65
C CYS A 38 8.32 -2.94 -3.38
N ASP A 39 7.52 -1.88 -3.44
CA ASP A 39 6.54 -1.58 -2.42
C ASP A 39 5.34 -2.50 -2.67
N SER A 40 5.11 -3.47 -1.78
CA SER A 40 4.05 -4.46 -2.00
C SER A 40 2.63 -3.90 -1.79
N PHE A 41 2.51 -2.70 -1.28
CA PHE A 41 1.30 -1.90 -1.30
C PHE A 41 1.65 -0.47 -0.92
N GLY A 42 1.46 0.45 -1.86
CA GLY A 42 1.71 1.86 -1.65
C GLY A 42 0.79 2.70 -2.52
N PHE A 43 1.20 3.92 -2.75
CA PHE A 43 0.46 4.83 -3.64
C PHE A 43 1.48 5.67 -4.42
N LEU A 44 1.11 6.08 -5.61
CA LEU A 44 1.95 6.98 -6.40
C LEU A 44 2.15 8.32 -5.67
N PRO A 45 3.32 8.97 -5.84
CA PRO A 45 3.55 10.27 -5.21
C PRO A 45 2.42 11.26 -5.48
N ASN A 46 1.91 11.85 -4.41
CA ASN A 46 0.84 12.84 -4.43
C ASN A 46 1.47 14.22 -4.52
N VAL A 47 1.61 14.71 -5.75
CA VAL A 47 2.27 15.96 -6.07
C VAL A 47 1.24 17.02 -6.47
N ARG A 48 1.57 18.29 -6.25
CA ARG A 48 0.62 19.37 -6.51
C ARG A 48 1.32 20.71 -6.70
N SER A 49 0.91 21.46 -7.73
CA SER A 49 1.31 22.87 -7.86
C SER A 49 0.34 23.77 -7.10
N ASP A 50 0.74 24.98 -6.80
CA ASP A 50 -0.15 25.97 -6.18
C ASP A 50 -1.38 26.25 -7.04
N GLU A 51 -1.20 26.26 -8.36
CA GLU A 51 -2.31 26.46 -9.30
C GLU A 51 -3.33 25.31 -9.18
N PHE A 52 -2.85 24.08 -9.20
CA PHE A 52 -3.69 22.91 -8.97
C PHE A 52 -4.45 23.01 -7.64
N CYS A 53 -3.75 23.40 -6.57
CA CYS A 53 -4.40 23.54 -5.24
C CYS A 53 -5.52 24.58 -5.27
N ARG A 54 -5.29 25.75 -5.91
CA ARG A 54 -6.32 26.80 -6.04
C ARG A 54 -7.55 26.28 -6.80
N GLU A 55 -7.32 25.49 -7.86
CA GLU A 55 -8.42 24.89 -8.62
C GLU A 55 -9.21 23.90 -7.77
N MET A 56 -8.51 23.05 -7.02
CA MET A 56 -9.18 22.06 -6.13
C MET A 56 -9.98 22.77 -5.03
N VAL A 57 -9.44 23.82 -4.40
CA VAL A 57 -10.17 24.60 -3.41
C VAL A 57 -11.47 25.16 -4.02
N LYS A 58 -11.38 25.73 -5.22
CA LYS A 58 -12.54 26.31 -5.92
C LYS A 58 -13.57 25.21 -6.25
N LYS A 59 -13.10 24.11 -6.80
CA LYS A 59 -13.96 22.99 -7.22
C LYS A 59 -14.71 22.39 -6.02
N ILE A 60 -13.99 22.08 -4.93
CA ILE A 60 -14.60 21.50 -3.73
C ILE A 60 -15.64 22.43 -3.13
N LYS A 61 -15.36 23.75 -3.06
CA LYS A 61 -16.30 24.74 -2.54
C LYS A 61 -17.57 24.87 -3.39
N SER A 62 -17.49 24.55 -4.67
CA SER A 62 -18.65 24.60 -5.58
C SER A 62 -19.37 23.26 -5.72
N CYS A 63 -18.84 22.18 -5.14
CA CYS A 63 -19.40 20.84 -5.29
C CYS A 63 -20.69 20.68 -4.48
N VAL A 64 -21.70 20.06 -5.11
CA VAL A 64 -23.01 19.82 -4.48
C VAL A 64 -23.01 18.51 -3.70
N ASP A 65 -22.31 17.49 -4.21
CA ASP A 65 -22.25 16.17 -3.59
C ASP A 65 -20.81 15.87 -3.15
N PRO A 66 -20.55 15.83 -1.84
CA PRO A 66 -19.19 15.56 -1.35
C PRO A 66 -18.66 14.18 -1.71
N ASP A 67 -19.51 13.19 -1.93
CA ASP A 67 -19.03 11.84 -2.26
C ASP A 67 -18.48 11.76 -3.69
N ASP A 68 -19.01 12.55 -4.61
CA ASP A 68 -18.50 12.64 -5.97
C ASP A 68 -17.13 13.30 -6.05
N ILE A 69 -16.87 14.28 -5.18
CA ILE A 69 -15.65 15.08 -5.26
C ILE A 69 -14.38 14.27 -4.98
N ILE A 70 -14.49 13.18 -4.22
CA ILE A 70 -13.31 12.39 -3.82
C ILE A 70 -12.66 11.73 -5.04
N SER A 71 -13.45 11.05 -5.86
CA SER A 71 -12.92 10.40 -7.07
C SER A 71 -12.40 11.44 -8.08
N GLU A 72 -13.09 12.58 -8.16
CA GLU A 72 -12.65 13.67 -9.05
C GLU A 72 -11.30 14.26 -8.61
N VAL A 73 -11.05 14.41 -7.29
CA VAL A 73 -9.77 14.89 -6.77
C VAL A 73 -8.66 13.88 -7.09
N GLU A 74 -8.93 12.58 -6.92
CA GLU A 74 -7.95 11.53 -7.25
C GLU A 74 -7.57 11.54 -8.72
N VAL A 75 -8.56 11.63 -9.61
CA VAL A 75 -8.32 11.70 -11.06
C VAL A 75 -7.60 13.02 -11.42
N ALA A 76 -7.97 14.12 -10.76
CA ALA A 76 -7.30 15.42 -10.98
C ALA A 76 -5.81 15.34 -10.64
N HIS A 77 -5.43 14.61 -9.58
CA HIS A 77 -4.00 14.38 -9.27
C HIS A 77 -3.29 13.65 -10.41
N MET A 78 -3.93 12.62 -10.97
CA MET A 78 -3.34 11.86 -12.08
C MET A 78 -3.16 12.76 -13.31
N LYS A 79 -4.15 13.62 -13.58
CA LYS A 79 -4.08 14.62 -14.67
C LYS A 79 -2.99 15.64 -14.41
N CYS A 80 -2.86 16.14 -13.17
CA CYS A 80 -1.82 17.11 -12.79
C CYS A 80 -0.42 16.56 -13.13
N ILE A 81 -0.18 15.29 -12.84
CA ILE A 81 1.13 14.67 -13.17
C ILE A 81 1.42 14.73 -14.68
N VAL A 82 0.38 14.61 -15.50
CA VAL A 82 0.51 14.62 -16.97
C VAL A 82 0.59 16.05 -17.54
N GLU A 83 -0.26 16.95 -17.04
CA GLU A 83 -0.55 18.24 -17.68
C GLU A 83 0.23 19.41 -17.11
N ASP A 84 0.72 19.30 -15.88
CA ASP A 84 1.45 20.37 -15.17
C ASP A 84 2.93 20.02 -15.10
N GLU A 85 3.78 20.90 -15.63
CA GLU A 85 5.23 20.69 -15.71
C GLU A 85 5.87 20.54 -14.31
N TYR A 86 5.40 21.32 -13.35
CA TYR A 86 5.90 21.25 -11.96
C TYR A 86 5.53 19.89 -11.35
N CYS A 87 4.25 19.48 -11.47
CA CYS A 87 3.79 18.19 -10.94
C CYS A 87 4.57 17.03 -11.60
N ASN A 88 4.80 17.09 -12.92
CA ASN A 88 5.55 16.07 -13.64
C ASN A 88 6.98 15.94 -13.10
N LYS A 89 7.69 17.05 -12.95
CA LYS A 89 9.06 17.08 -12.45
C LYS A 89 9.13 16.57 -11.01
N THR A 90 8.21 17.03 -10.15
CA THR A 90 8.19 16.64 -8.74
C THR A 90 7.86 15.16 -8.59
N PHE A 91 6.90 14.65 -9.37
CA PHE A 91 6.58 13.22 -9.42
C PHE A 91 7.81 12.37 -9.71
N LYS A 92 8.54 12.72 -10.78
CA LYS A 92 9.78 12.00 -11.17
C LYS A 92 10.84 12.09 -10.07
N ALA A 93 10.97 13.25 -9.45
CA ALA A 93 11.93 13.46 -8.36
C ALA A 93 11.57 12.61 -7.14
N ALA A 94 10.29 12.50 -6.80
CA ALA A 94 9.83 11.68 -5.69
C ALA A 94 10.12 10.20 -5.91
N ILE A 95 9.78 9.67 -7.10
CA ILE A 95 10.08 8.28 -7.47
C ILE A 95 11.59 8.02 -7.32
N LYS A 96 12.40 8.93 -7.86
CA LYS A 96 13.86 8.81 -7.78
C LYS A 96 14.37 8.84 -6.33
N ALA A 97 13.80 9.71 -5.51
CA ALA A 97 14.19 9.84 -4.09
C ALA A 97 13.88 8.56 -3.29
N GLY A 98 12.70 7.98 -3.48
CA GLY A 98 12.34 6.71 -2.85
C GLY A 98 13.08 5.51 -3.43
N GLY A 99 13.47 5.58 -4.69
CA GLY A 99 14.16 4.48 -5.37
C GLY A 99 13.27 3.26 -5.60
N VAL A 100 11.95 3.39 -5.45
CA VAL A 100 10.99 2.30 -5.66
C VAL A 100 10.89 2.02 -7.17
N LYS A 101 11.02 0.75 -7.54
CA LYS A 101 10.98 0.28 -8.93
C LYS A 101 9.71 -0.48 -9.27
N CYS A 102 8.94 -0.88 -8.25
CA CYS A 102 7.68 -1.58 -8.41
C CYS A 102 6.74 -1.15 -7.29
N ASP A 103 5.48 -0.90 -7.62
CA ASP A 103 4.50 -0.50 -6.62
C ASP A 103 3.18 -1.24 -6.88
N VAL A 104 2.55 -1.71 -5.81
CA VAL A 104 1.20 -2.29 -5.87
C VAL A 104 0.24 -1.25 -5.32
N LEU A 105 -0.73 -0.84 -6.13
CA LEU A 105 -1.65 0.22 -5.69
C LEU A 105 -3.09 -0.09 -6.04
N THR A 106 -3.97 0.42 -5.21
CA THR A 106 -5.40 0.15 -5.37
C THR A 106 -5.99 0.95 -6.53
N ALA A 107 -6.64 0.23 -7.44
CA ALA A 107 -7.36 0.81 -8.58
C ALA A 107 -8.86 0.57 -8.49
N GLY A 108 -9.33 -0.17 -7.50
CA GLY A 108 -10.75 -0.50 -7.39
C GLY A 108 -11.30 -0.55 -5.97
N SER A 109 -12.61 -0.46 -5.87
CA SER A 109 -13.36 -0.50 -4.63
C SER A 109 -14.42 -1.61 -4.69
N GLU A 110 -14.78 -2.16 -3.54
CA GLU A 110 -15.88 -3.15 -3.44
C GLU A 110 -17.26 -2.50 -3.61
N LYS A 111 -17.38 -1.22 -3.28
CA LYS A 111 -18.68 -0.59 -3.04
C LYS A 111 -19.30 0.04 -4.28
N ASN A 112 -18.47 0.59 -5.14
CA ASN A 112 -18.98 1.48 -6.17
C ASN A 112 -18.26 1.24 -7.50
N LEU A 113 -19.02 0.76 -8.48
CA LEU A 113 -18.49 0.51 -9.81
C LEU A 113 -18.05 1.80 -10.49
N GLU A 114 -18.84 2.85 -10.38
CA GLU A 114 -18.55 4.14 -11.01
C GLU A 114 -17.20 4.69 -10.49
N TYR A 115 -17.01 4.69 -9.18
CA TYR A 115 -15.75 5.07 -8.55
C TYR A 115 -14.57 4.22 -9.07
N THR A 116 -14.77 2.90 -9.19
CA THR A 116 -13.73 1.99 -9.71
C THR A 116 -13.39 2.35 -11.17
N LEU A 117 -14.39 2.59 -12.00
CA LEU A 117 -14.17 2.95 -13.42
C LEU A 117 -13.51 4.32 -13.54
N GLU A 118 -13.89 5.27 -12.69
CA GLU A 118 -13.28 6.61 -12.65
C GLU A 118 -11.78 6.50 -12.34
N ARG A 119 -11.41 5.76 -11.29
CA ARG A 119 -9.99 5.54 -10.95
C ARG A 119 -9.23 4.84 -12.08
N LEU A 120 -9.81 3.78 -12.64
CA LEU A 120 -9.18 3.06 -13.76
C LEU A 120 -9.00 3.99 -14.96
N SER A 121 -9.96 4.89 -15.23
CA SER A 121 -9.82 5.86 -16.32
C SER A 121 -8.67 6.83 -16.06
N GLY A 122 -8.54 7.32 -14.84
CA GLY A 122 -7.43 8.20 -14.42
C GLY A 122 -6.08 7.51 -14.57
N TYR A 123 -5.97 6.28 -14.09
CA TYR A 123 -4.74 5.49 -14.25
C TYR A 123 -4.44 5.22 -15.73
N THR A 124 -5.44 4.88 -16.52
CA THR A 124 -5.25 4.67 -17.98
C THR A 124 -4.69 5.94 -18.61
N TYR A 125 -5.30 7.09 -18.31
CA TYR A 125 -4.80 8.38 -18.81
C TYR A 125 -3.35 8.64 -18.40
N LEU A 126 -3.05 8.43 -17.12
CA LEU A 126 -1.68 8.64 -16.59
C LEU A 126 -0.69 7.70 -17.30
N PHE A 127 -0.99 6.43 -17.42
CA PHE A 127 -0.07 5.43 -17.99
C PHE A 127 0.12 5.63 -19.50
N ASP A 128 -0.90 5.99 -20.21
CA ASP A 128 -0.82 6.28 -21.63
C ASP A 128 0.04 7.52 -21.94
N ASN A 129 -0.01 8.47 -21.06
CA ASN A 129 0.76 9.71 -21.20
C ASN A 129 2.13 9.71 -20.54
N UNK A 130 2.26 8.95 -19.66
CA UNK A 130 3.52 8.87 -18.99
C UNK A 130 4.21 7.59 -19.32
N UNK A 131 4.02 7.05 -20.50
CA UNK A 131 4.53 5.84 -21.03
C UNK A 131 6.00 5.58 -20.93
N UNK A 132 6.67 6.50 -20.63
CA UNK A 132 8.05 6.45 -20.33
C UNK A 132 8.32 6.06 -18.94
N UNK A 133 7.31 6.08 -18.08
CA UNK A 133 7.46 5.89 -16.72
C UNK A 133 6.81 4.71 -16.15
N UNK A 134 5.71 4.39 -16.60
CA UNK A 134 4.99 3.34 -15.95
C UNK A 134 4.67 2.28 -16.92
N UNK A 135 4.61 1.06 -16.41
CA UNK A 135 4.16 -0.04 -17.19
C UNK A 135 3.26 -0.87 -16.37
N UNK A 136 2.11 -1.24 -16.71
CA UNK A 136 1.26 -2.09 -15.96
C UNK A 136 1.79 -3.46 -16.04
N UNK A 137 2.12 -4.05 -15.06
CA UNK A 137 2.56 -5.29 -14.84
C UNK A 137 1.43 -6.15 -14.65
N VAL A 138 1.06 -6.97 -15.50
CA VAL A 138 0.01 -8.00 -15.40
C VAL A 138 0.59 -9.42 -15.47
N SER A 139 1.86 -9.53 -15.71
CA SER A 139 2.57 -10.81 -15.82
C SER A 139 4.04 -10.68 -15.43
N ALA A 140 4.70 -11.81 -15.22
CA ALA A 140 6.15 -11.84 -14.97
C ALA A 140 6.94 -11.21 -16.12
N LYS A 141 6.48 -11.37 -17.36
CA LYS A 141 7.15 -10.77 -18.54
C LYS A 141 7.13 -9.25 -18.50
N ASP A 142 6.04 -8.67 -18.02
CA ASP A 142 5.94 -7.21 -17.88
C ASP A 142 6.93 -6.69 -16.84
N LEU A 143 7.11 -7.45 -15.76
CA LEU A 143 8.09 -7.10 -14.73
C LEU A 143 9.52 -7.12 -15.31
N ASP A 144 9.85 -8.15 -16.08
CA ASP A 144 11.18 -8.24 -16.71
C ASP A 144 11.38 -7.09 -17.70
N ARG A 145 10.34 -6.75 -18.45
CA ARG A 145 10.37 -5.59 -19.35
C ARG A 145 10.59 -4.27 -18.59
N ALA A 146 9.85 -4.06 -17.50
CA ALA A 146 10.00 -2.84 -16.68
C ALA A 146 11.43 -2.70 -16.15
N ARG A 147 12.02 -3.82 -15.72
CA ARG A 147 13.42 -3.85 -15.26
C ARG A 147 14.40 -3.45 -16.39
N SER A 148 14.23 -4.05 -17.58
CA SER A 148 15.14 -3.80 -18.70
C SER A 148 15.02 -2.37 -19.25
N GLU A 149 13.84 -1.76 -19.11
CA GLU A 149 13.57 -0.40 -19.57
C GLU A 149 13.72 0.67 -18.47
N ASP A 150 14.12 0.27 -17.26
CA ASP A 150 14.25 1.12 -16.05
C ASP A 150 12.98 1.95 -15.81
N LYS A 151 11.82 1.28 -15.88
CA LYS A 151 10.51 1.90 -15.65
C LYS A 151 9.95 1.48 -14.30
N LEU A 152 9.15 2.35 -13.70
CA LEU A 152 8.36 1.98 -12.52
C LEU A 152 7.29 0.97 -12.93
N ALA A 153 7.41 -0.25 -12.43
CA ALA A 153 6.39 -1.29 -12.57
C ALA A 153 5.22 -0.97 -11.64
N VAL A 154 4.00 -1.10 -12.13
CA VAL A 154 2.81 -0.89 -11.28
C VAL A 154 1.88 -2.08 -11.42
N ILE A 155 1.47 -2.62 -10.31
CA ILE A 155 0.53 -3.74 -10.23
C ILE A 155 -0.77 -3.20 -9.62
N TRP A 156 -1.89 -3.40 -10.29
CA TRP A 156 -3.18 -2.91 -9.79
C TRP A 156 -3.83 -3.93 -8.85
N SER A 157 -4.35 -3.40 -7.74
CA SER A 157 -5.10 -4.15 -6.75
C SER A 157 -6.51 -3.56 -6.57
N THR A 158 -7.33 -4.24 -5.76
CA THR A 158 -8.61 -3.70 -5.29
C THR A 158 -8.69 -3.81 -3.77
N ASN A 159 -9.38 -2.86 -3.14
CA ASN A 159 -9.53 -2.83 -1.67
C ASN A 159 -10.50 -3.89 -1.13
N ALA A 160 -11.23 -4.58 -1.99
CA ALA A 160 -11.96 -5.80 -1.66
C ALA A 160 -12.50 -6.43 -2.95
N ALA A 161 -12.95 -7.66 -2.86
CA ALA A 161 -13.61 -8.33 -3.97
C ALA A 161 -14.92 -7.59 -4.31
N PRO A 162 -15.24 -7.43 -5.59
CA PRO A 162 -16.36 -6.59 -6.00
C PRO A 162 -17.72 -7.12 -5.56
N ALA A 163 -18.57 -6.19 -5.09
CA ALA A 163 -19.96 -6.47 -4.73
C ALA A 163 -20.93 -5.59 -5.54
N PHE A 164 -20.55 -5.28 -6.77
CA PHE A 164 -21.33 -4.38 -7.64
C PHE A 164 -22.67 -5.01 -8.01
N GLY A 165 -23.72 -4.19 -7.99
CA GLY A 165 -25.07 -4.62 -8.35
C GLY A 165 -25.91 -5.15 -7.19
N GLY A 166 -25.37 -5.11 -5.99
CA GLY A 166 -26.13 -5.41 -4.76
C GLY A 166 -26.47 -6.88 -4.54
N ILE A 167 -26.14 -7.78 -5.46
CA ILE A 167 -26.41 -9.21 -5.33
C ILE A 167 -25.08 -9.96 -5.38
N PRO A 168 -24.63 -10.50 -4.28
CA PRO A 168 -23.28 -11.06 -4.18
C PRO A 168 -23.13 -12.50 -4.64
N HIS A 169 -24.23 -13.17 -4.98
CA HIS A 169 -24.19 -14.59 -5.31
C HIS A 169 -24.49 -14.83 -6.80
N GLY A 170 -23.98 -15.95 -7.28
CA GLY A 170 -24.19 -16.36 -8.65
C GLY A 170 -23.26 -15.67 -9.64
N LYS A 171 -23.64 -15.69 -10.89
CA LYS A 171 -22.81 -15.26 -12.02
C LYS A 171 -22.33 -13.81 -11.95
N ALA A 172 -23.10 -12.91 -11.32
CA ALA A 172 -22.76 -11.48 -11.35
C ALA A 172 -21.44 -11.17 -10.64
N ALA A 173 -21.25 -11.72 -9.43
CA ALA A 173 -20.02 -11.47 -8.68
C ALA A 173 -18.79 -12.07 -9.40
N HIS A 174 -18.91 -13.31 -9.86
CA HIS A 174 -17.83 -13.97 -10.61
C HIS A 174 -17.49 -13.22 -11.90
N THR A 175 -18.48 -12.67 -12.57
CA THR A 175 -18.30 -11.89 -13.79
C THR A 175 -17.48 -10.63 -13.51
N TRP A 176 -17.72 -9.95 -12.37
CA TRP A 176 -16.97 -8.73 -12.06
C TRP A 176 -15.53 -9.01 -11.65
N VAL A 177 -15.26 -10.11 -10.93
CA VAL A 177 -13.88 -10.55 -10.65
C VAL A 177 -13.13 -10.76 -11.99
N GLU A 178 -13.76 -11.46 -12.94
CA GLU A 178 -13.16 -11.72 -14.25
C GLU A 178 -12.96 -10.42 -15.06
N ARG A 179 -13.92 -9.48 -15.00
CA ARG A 179 -13.79 -8.18 -15.67
C ARG A 179 -12.62 -7.36 -15.10
N LEU A 180 -12.49 -7.33 -13.77
CA LEU A 180 -11.38 -6.64 -13.12
C LEU A 180 -10.04 -7.29 -13.48
N TYR A 181 -9.98 -8.63 -13.56
CA TYR A 181 -8.79 -9.32 -14.07
C TYR A 181 -8.44 -8.84 -15.49
N ARG A 182 -9.45 -8.74 -16.38
CA ARG A 182 -9.24 -8.25 -17.75
C ARG A 182 -8.83 -6.78 -17.81
N PHE A 183 -9.25 -5.96 -16.83
CA PHE A 183 -8.76 -4.58 -16.68
C PHE A 183 -7.32 -4.53 -16.15
N GLY A 184 -6.76 -5.65 -15.70
CA GLY A 184 -5.36 -5.70 -15.26
C GLY A 184 -5.17 -5.89 -13.76
N ILE A 185 -6.22 -6.07 -12.98
CA ILE A 185 -6.10 -6.32 -11.54
C ILE A 185 -5.39 -7.67 -11.33
N ARG A 186 -4.35 -7.68 -10.47
CA ARG A 186 -3.58 -8.90 -10.15
C ARG A 186 -3.47 -9.18 -8.65
N VAL A 187 -3.92 -8.24 -7.82
CA VAL A 187 -3.98 -8.40 -6.36
C VAL A 187 -5.40 -8.01 -5.93
N MET A 188 -6.03 -8.80 -5.08
CA MET A 188 -7.41 -8.52 -4.67
C MET A 188 -7.58 -8.83 -3.18
N HIS A 189 -7.93 -7.81 -2.40
CA HIS A 189 -8.29 -8.02 -0.99
C HIS A 189 -9.59 -8.82 -0.91
N LEU A 190 -9.71 -9.70 0.05
CA LEU A 190 -10.98 -10.41 0.27
C LEU A 190 -12.02 -9.50 0.92
N THR A 191 -11.59 -8.76 1.93
CA THR A 191 -12.44 -7.79 2.64
C THR A 191 -11.66 -6.50 2.87
N TYR A 192 -12.40 -5.40 3.12
CA TYR A 192 -11.83 -4.26 3.80
C TYR A 192 -12.01 -4.46 5.32
N ASN A 193 -12.10 -3.40 6.10
CA ASN A 193 -12.12 -3.51 7.56
C ASN A 193 -13.40 -4.12 8.13
N ARG A 194 -14.51 -4.03 7.41
CA ARG A 194 -15.84 -4.50 7.86
C ARG A 194 -16.23 -5.77 7.12
N ARG A 195 -17.35 -6.35 7.55
CA ARG A 195 -17.96 -7.52 6.90
C ARG A 195 -18.40 -7.17 5.48
N ASN A 196 -18.13 -8.09 4.57
CA ASN A 196 -18.72 -8.06 3.24
C ASN A 196 -19.25 -9.47 2.90
N TRP A 197 -19.58 -9.73 1.64
CA TRP A 197 -20.13 -11.01 1.23
C TRP A 197 -19.13 -12.17 1.28
N ILE A 198 -17.83 -11.86 1.33
CA ILE A 198 -16.74 -12.85 1.37
C ILE A 198 -16.56 -13.38 2.80
N GLY A 199 -16.56 -12.48 3.78
CA GLY A 199 -16.29 -12.84 5.16
C GLY A 199 -16.14 -11.60 6.03
N ASP A 200 -15.58 -11.80 7.22
CA ASP A 200 -15.37 -10.71 8.18
C ASP A 200 -14.03 -10.02 7.97
N GLY A 201 -14.06 -8.69 7.99
CA GLY A 201 -12.86 -7.87 8.07
C GLY A 201 -12.33 -7.79 9.50
N CYS A 202 -11.17 -7.13 9.65
CA CYS A 202 -10.42 -7.11 10.91
C CYS A 202 -11.13 -6.37 12.05
N LEU A 203 -12.15 -5.55 11.76
CA LEU A 203 -12.91 -4.82 12.78
C LEU A 203 -14.24 -5.50 13.15
N GLU A 204 -14.52 -6.69 12.59
CA GLU A 204 -15.78 -7.38 12.90
C GLU A 204 -15.65 -8.21 14.18
N PRO A 205 -16.41 -7.86 15.23
CA PRO A 205 -16.31 -8.59 16.51
C PRO A 205 -16.67 -10.07 16.42
N ALA A 206 -17.57 -10.44 15.51
CA ALA A 206 -18.02 -11.82 15.35
C ALA A 206 -16.93 -12.76 14.84
N ASN A 207 -15.98 -12.24 14.05
CA ASN A 207 -14.89 -13.04 13.47
C ASN A 207 -15.42 -14.35 12.88
N ALA A 208 -16.45 -14.25 11.99
CA ALA A 208 -17.25 -15.40 11.55
C ALA A 208 -16.57 -16.29 10.51
N GLY A 209 -15.53 -15.80 9.84
CA GLY A 209 -14.81 -16.58 8.82
C GLY A 209 -15.37 -16.40 7.41
N LEU A 210 -14.96 -17.27 6.48
CA LEU A 210 -15.37 -17.22 5.08
C LEU A 210 -16.83 -17.66 4.92
N SER A 211 -17.56 -16.92 4.10
CA SER A 211 -18.88 -17.37 3.62
C SER A 211 -18.70 -18.45 2.53
N LEU A 212 -19.79 -19.12 2.16
CA LEU A 212 -19.77 -20.02 1.00
C LEU A 212 -19.37 -19.27 -0.28
N HIS A 213 -19.90 -18.06 -0.45
CA HIS A 213 -19.52 -17.19 -1.58
C HIS A 213 -18.03 -16.85 -1.52
N GLY A 214 -17.52 -16.61 -0.31
CA GLY A 214 -16.07 -16.33 -0.11
C GLY A 214 -15.20 -17.49 -0.60
N ARG A 215 -15.61 -18.72 -0.33
CA ARG A 215 -14.88 -19.92 -0.83
C ARG A 215 -14.88 -19.98 -2.36
N ASP A 216 -16.01 -19.68 -2.99
CA ASP A 216 -16.10 -19.64 -4.46
C ASP A 216 -15.20 -18.54 -5.03
N VAL A 217 -15.11 -17.39 -4.38
CA VAL A 217 -14.22 -16.29 -4.82
C VAL A 217 -12.75 -16.70 -4.66
N VAL A 218 -12.36 -17.30 -3.54
CA VAL A 218 -10.98 -17.79 -3.33
C VAL A 218 -10.60 -18.73 -4.47
N LYS A 219 -11.47 -19.68 -4.81
CA LYS A 219 -11.25 -20.61 -5.93
C LYS A 219 -11.06 -19.86 -7.26
N GLN A 220 -11.94 -18.91 -7.54
CA GLN A 220 -11.88 -18.11 -8.79
C GLN A 220 -10.58 -17.30 -8.88
N LEU A 221 -10.15 -16.67 -7.77
CA LEU A 221 -8.91 -15.91 -7.75
C LEU A 221 -7.71 -16.82 -8.06
N ASN A 222 -7.68 -18.02 -7.48
CA ASN A 222 -6.64 -19.04 -7.80
C ASN A 222 -6.64 -19.41 -9.28
N GLU A 223 -7.82 -19.66 -9.85
CA GLU A 223 -7.97 -20.06 -11.27
C GLU A 223 -7.51 -18.96 -12.22
N LEU A 224 -7.84 -17.70 -11.90
CA LEU A 224 -7.47 -16.53 -12.72
C LEU A 224 -6.01 -16.13 -12.56
N GLY A 225 -5.36 -16.52 -11.45
CA GLY A 225 -4.01 -16.06 -11.15
C GLY A 225 -4.00 -14.64 -10.58
N ILE A 226 -4.92 -14.37 -9.66
CA ILE A 226 -4.96 -13.13 -8.87
C ILE A 226 -4.46 -13.45 -7.46
N ILE A 227 -3.53 -12.68 -6.94
CA ILE A 227 -3.03 -12.85 -5.56
C ILE A 227 -4.18 -12.52 -4.60
N ILE A 228 -4.50 -13.47 -3.74
CA ILE A 228 -5.45 -13.27 -2.64
C ILE A 228 -4.73 -12.45 -1.57
N ASP A 229 -5.26 -11.28 -1.25
CA ASP A 229 -4.62 -10.36 -0.31
C ASP A 229 -5.53 -10.14 0.90
N ILE A 230 -4.93 -10.19 2.10
CA ILE A 230 -5.73 -10.21 3.33
C ILE A 230 -5.31 -9.19 4.39
N PRO A 231 -4.74 -8.03 4.06
CA PRO A 231 -4.25 -7.12 5.10
C PRO A 231 -5.37 -6.59 5.99
N HIS A 232 -6.58 -6.42 5.46
CA HIS A 232 -7.76 -5.92 6.18
C HIS A 232 -8.68 -7.03 6.67
N THR A 233 -8.36 -8.29 6.35
CA THR A 233 -9.25 -9.43 6.60
C THR A 233 -9.12 -9.91 8.04
N GLY A 234 -10.26 -10.33 8.62
CA GLY A 234 -10.31 -10.83 9.99
C GLY A 234 -9.56 -12.15 10.14
N GLU A 235 -9.22 -12.49 11.38
CA GLU A 235 -8.37 -13.63 11.70
C GLU A 235 -8.92 -14.94 11.12
N LYS A 236 -10.16 -15.28 11.49
CA LYS A 236 -10.76 -16.56 11.07
C LYS A 236 -10.95 -16.60 9.55
N THR A 237 -11.37 -15.50 8.94
CA THR A 237 -11.50 -15.41 7.47
C THR A 237 -10.15 -15.68 6.80
N THR A 238 -9.06 -15.13 7.36
CA THR A 238 -7.70 -15.33 6.82
C THR A 238 -7.26 -16.78 6.96
N LEU A 239 -7.44 -17.38 8.15
CA LEU A 239 -7.05 -18.77 8.39
C LEU A 239 -7.78 -19.72 7.44
N GLU A 240 -9.08 -19.53 7.26
CA GLU A 240 -9.88 -20.34 6.33
C GLU A 240 -9.48 -20.08 4.88
N ALA A 241 -9.16 -18.84 4.50
CA ALA A 241 -8.67 -18.53 3.15
C ALA A 241 -7.32 -19.22 2.88
N ALA A 242 -6.42 -19.20 3.86
CA ALA A 242 -5.12 -19.87 3.76
C ALA A 242 -5.27 -21.39 3.59
N GLU A 243 -6.20 -21.98 4.35
CA GLU A 243 -6.50 -23.40 4.26
C GLU A 243 -7.11 -23.78 2.90
N PHE A 244 -7.97 -22.92 2.36
CA PHE A 244 -8.71 -23.16 1.13
C PHE A 244 -7.91 -22.87 -0.14
N SER A 245 -6.99 -21.91 -0.07
CA SER A 245 -6.23 -21.48 -1.24
C SER A 245 -5.26 -22.55 -1.73
N GLN A 246 -5.18 -22.72 -3.05
CA GLN A 246 -4.21 -23.61 -3.69
C GLN A 246 -3.00 -22.85 -4.22
N LYS A 247 -2.91 -21.56 -3.92
CA LYS A 247 -1.82 -20.67 -4.31
C LYS A 247 -1.36 -19.87 -3.08
N PRO A 248 -0.13 -19.36 -3.11
CA PRO A 248 0.31 -18.45 -2.04
C PRO A 248 -0.64 -17.26 -1.88
N ILE A 249 -0.93 -16.90 -0.62
CA ILE A 249 -1.70 -15.69 -0.31
C ILE A 249 -0.78 -14.62 0.28
N ALA A 250 -1.24 -13.39 0.32
CA ALA A 250 -0.44 -12.28 0.83
C ALA A 250 -1.20 -11.45 1.86
N ALA A 251 -0.47 -10.87 2.80
CA ALA A 251 -0.89 -9.70 3.56
C ALA A 251 0.06 -8.58 3.13
N THR A 252 -0.30 -7.87 2.07
CA THR A 252 0.64 -6.93 1.43
C THR A 252 1.09 -5.79 2.34
N HIS A 253 0.25 -5.38 3.32
CA HIS A 253 0.55 -4.28 4.25
C HIS A 253 -0.14 -4.54 5.60
N THR A 254 0.63 -4.99 6.58
CA THR A 254 0.12 -5.29 7.92
C THR A 254 1.21 -5.05 8.97
N VAL A 255 0.95 -5.41 10.22
CA VAL A 255 1.92 -5.36 11.33
C VAL A 255 1.79 -6.63 12.17
N CYS A 256 2.78 -6.89 13.02
CA CYS A 256 2.80 -8.08 13.89
C CYS A 256 2.06 -7.76 15.19
N GLN A 257 0.92 -8.43 15.40
CA GLN A 257 0.10 -8.22 16.59
C GLN A 257 0.85 -8.61 17.88
N GLY A 258 1.80 -9.54 17.77
CA GLY A 258 2.64 -9.94 18.91
C GLY A 258 3.52 -8.82 19.48
N LEU A 259 3.85 -7.80 18.66
CA LEU A 259 4.60 -6.63 19.13
C LEU A 259 3.68 -5.50 19.59
N TYR A 260 2.56 -5.28 18.88
CA TYR A 260 1.60 -4.24 19.25
C TYR A 260 0.19 -4.70 18.87
N ASN A 261 -0.64 -4.82 19.89
CA ASN A 261 -2.01 -5.34 19.72
C ASN A 261 -2.91 -4.28 19.07
N HIS A 262 -2.94 -4.28 17.74
CA HIS A 262 -3.76 -3.39 16.93
C HIS A 262 -4.67 -4.22 16.00
N PRO A 263 -5.92 -3.83 15.79
CA PRO A 263 -6.85 -4.61 14.93
C PRO A 263 -6.35 -4.85 13.50
N ARG A 264 -5.49 -3.97 12.97
CA ARG A 264 -4.88 -4.15 11.63
C ARG A 264 -3.71 -5.12 11.65
N GLY A 265 -3.22 -5.51 12.84
CA GLY A 265 -2.16 -6.49 12.99
C GLY A 265 -2.63 -7.91 12.75
N LYS A 266 -1.69 -8.79 12.42
CA LYS A 266 -1.94 -10.22 12.27
C LYS A 266 -1.32 -10.99 13.44
N SER A 267 -2.07 -11.95 13.97
CA SER A 267 -1.57 -12.84 15.02
C SER A 267 -0.50 -13.77 14.48
N ASP A 268 0.29 -14.34 15.37
CA ASP A 268 1.34 -15.29 15.01
C ASP A 268 0.79 -16.47 14.20
N ASP A 269 -0.40 -16.96 14.56
CA ASP A 269 -1.04 -18.06 13.85
C ASP A 269 -1.40 -17.65 12.42
N VAL A 270 -1.89 -16.44 12.23
CA VAL A 270 -2.18 -15.92 10.88
C VAL A 270 -0.89 -15.76 10.07
N LEU A 271 0.17 -15.18 10.67
CA LEU A 271 1.46 -15.03 9.98
C LEU A 271 2.00 -16.39 9.52
N LYS A 272 1.96 -17.39 10.40
CA LYS A 272 2.38 -18.75 10.07
C LYS A 272 1.51 -19.38 8.98
N ALA A 273 0.18 -19.18 9.04
CA ALA A 273 -0.72 -19.71 8.03
C ALA A 273 -0.42 -19.14 6.64
N ILE A 274 -0.17 -17.82 6.55
CA ILE A 274 0.23 -17.17 5.29
C ILE A 274 1.54 -17.80 4.77
N ALA A 275 2.56 -17.88 5.62
CA ALA A 275 3.86 -18.44 5.24
C ALA A 275 3.73 -19.89 4.76
N ASN A 276 2.89 -20.69 5.42
CA ASN A 276 2.66 -22.10 5.05
C ASN A 276 2.03 -22.25 3.65
N THR A 277 1.37 -21.22 3.12
CA THR A 277 0.90 -21.26 1.71
C THR A 277 2.03 -20.96 0.72
N GLY A 278 3.25 -20.68 1.18
CA GLY A 278 4.32 -20.12 0.37
C GLY A 278 4.19 -18.59 0.21
N GLY A 279 3.36 -17.98 1.01
CA GLY A 279 2.91 -16.59 0.86
C GLY A 279 3.86 -15.53 1.38
N TYR A 280 3.29 -14.33 1.62
CA TYR A 280 4.06 -13.11 1.86
C TYR A 280 3.37 -12.21 2.88
N VAL A 281 4.17 -11.60 3.75
CA VAL A 281 3.73 -10.61 4.76
C VAL A 281 4.54 -9.34 4.57
N GLY A 282 3.90 -8.24 4.17
CA GLY A 282 4.51 -6.92 4.08
C GLY A 282 4.22 -6.10 5.33
N ILE A 283 5.27 -5.56 5.94
CA ILE A 283 5.12 -4.70 7.13
C ILE A 283 4.83 -3.28 6.65
N CYS A 284 3.76 -2.66 7.18
CA CYS A 284 3.35 -1.33 6.74
C CYS A 284 4.03 -0.23 7.56
N LEU A 285 4.02 0.99 6.99
CA LEU A 285 4.67 2.14 7.58
C LEU A 285 3.72 3.06 8.35
N ILE A 286 2.46 2.69 8.50
CA ILE A 286 1.50 3.49 9.26
C ILE A 286 1.92 3.50 10.74
N PRO A 287 2.36 4.65 11.28
CA PRO A 287 2.94 4.67 12.62
C PRO A 287 1.98 4.19 13.70
N TYR A 288 0.70 4.49 13.55
CA TYR A 288 -0.33 4.15 14.54
C TYR A 288 -0.60 2.65 14.62
N PHE A 289 -0.25 1.89 13.57
CA PHE A 289 -0.38 0.42 13.57
C PHE A 289 0.86 -0.25 14.16
N LEU A 290 2.03 0.39 13.94
CA LEU A 290 3.31 -0.16 14.40
C LEU A 290 3.45 -0.10 15.93
N GLY A 291 2.92 0.95 16.57
CA GLY A 291 3.01 1.02 18.03
C GLY A 291 3.05 2.43 18.60
N ARG A 292 3.13 2.50 19.93
CA ARG A 292 3.32 3.77 20.62
C ARG A 292 4.72 4.31 20.31
N ASN A 293 4.79 5.59 19.97
CA ASN A 293 6.05 6.25 19.63
C ASN A 293 6.81 5.55 18.50
N ALA A 294 6.07 4.95 17.57
CA ALA A 294 6.66 4.22 16.46
C ALA A 294 7.60 5.07 15.62
N THR A 295 8.69 4.48 15.20
CA THR A 295 9.73 5.10 14.38
C THR A 295 10.20 4.09 13.32
N ILE A 296 11.16 4.49 12.51
CA ILE A 296 11.83 3.59 11.58
C ILE A 296 12.42 2.36 12.30
N ASN A 297 12.89 2.50 13.54
CA ASN A 297 13.37 1.33 14.33
C ASN A 297 12.20 0.38 14.62
N THR A 298 11.00 0.90 14.90
CA THR A 298 9.83 0.05 15.14
C THR A 298 9.45 -0.76 13.89
N LEU A 299 9.56 -0.14 12.71
CA LEU A 299 9.38 -0.87 11.44
C LEU A 299 10.35 -2.05 11.36
N LEU A 300 11.64 -1.79 11.66
CA LEU A 300 12.67 -2.84 11.61
C LEU A 300 12.41 -3.92 12.66
N ASP A 301 11.92 -3.57 13.85
CA ASP A 301 11.56 -4.54 14.90
C ASP A 301 10.43 -5.47 14.42
N HIS A 302 9.40 -4.93 13.73
CA HIS A 302 8.33 -5.75 13.15
C HIS A 302 8.88 -6.68 12.07
N ILE A 303 9.80 -6.21 11.24
CA ILE A 303 10.43 -7.04 10.20
C ILE A 303 11.22 -8.18 10.86
N GLU A 304 12.06 -7.88 11.86
CA GLU A 304 12.83 -8.89 12.57
C GLU A 304 11.93 -9.93 13.23
N TYR A 305 10.88 -9.48 13.93
CA TYR A 305 9.90 -10.37 14.56
C TYR A 305 9.29 -11.33 13.54
N ALA A 306 8.84 -10.79 12.40
CA ALA A 306 8.24 -11.61 11.36
C ALA A 306 9.27 -12.59 10.77
N VAL A 307 10.50 -12.13 10.51
CA VAL A 307 11.58 -13.01 9.99
C VAL A 307 11.87 -14.15 10.98
N GLU A 308 11.96 -13.87 12.28
CA GLU A 308 12.18 -14.90 13.30
C GLU A 308 11.03 -15.91 13.36
N LEU A 309 9.80 -15.42 13.17
CA LEU A 309 8.60 -16.24 13.32
C LEU A 309 8.33 -17.11 12.09
N ILE A 310 8.48 -16.54 10.87
CA ILE A 310 8.02 -17.20 9.62
C ILE A 310 9.13 -17.35 8.57
N GLY A 311 10.34 -16.88 8.85
CA GLY A 311 11.47 -17.02 7.93
C GLY A 311 11.62 -15.90 6.93
N ILE A 312 12.86 -15.70 6.49
CA ILE A 312 13.28 -14.60 5.62
C ILE A 312 12.59 -14.59 4.25
N ASP A 313 12.08 -15.73 3.79
CA ASP A 313 11.49 -15.87 2.46
C ASP A 313 10.03 -15.37 2.39
N HIS A 314 9.45 -14.98 3.53
CA HIS A 314 8.03 -14.65 3.63
C HIS A 314 7.77 -13.19 4.04
N VAL A 315 8.81 -12.40 4.27
CA VAL A 315 8.65 -11.05 4.89
C VAL A 315 9.14 -9.96 3.93
N GLY A 316 8.47 -8.82 3.99
CA GLY A 316 8.91 -7.62 3.27
C GLY A 316 8.22 -6.36 3.76
N ILE A 317 8.16 -5.36 2.90
CA ILE A 317 7.60 -4.04 3.21
C ILE A 317 6.48 -3.72 2.21
N GLY A 318 5.32 -3.30 2.75
CA GLY A 318 4.26 -2.71 1.96
C GLY A 318 3.82 -1.45 2.67
N SER A 319 4.22 -0.32 2.14
CA SER A 319 4.26 0.93 2.90
C SER A 319 2.88 1.44 3.36
N ASP A 320 1.86 1.27 2.54
CA ASP A 320 0.51 1.83 2.72
C ASP A 320 0.52 3.37 2.79
N ILE A 321 1.55 3.99 2.20
CA ILE A 321 1.72 5.46 2.14
C ILE A 321 2.30 5.85 0.78
N CYS A 322 2.46 7.15 0.57
CA CYS A 322 3.19 7.71 -0.58
C CYS A 322 3.95 8.97 -0.15
N TYR A 323 4.76 9.48 -1.04
CA TYR A 323 5.24 10.85 -0.88
C TYR A 323 4.04 11.79 -0.97
N MET A 324 3.90 12.65 0.04
CA MET A 324 2.87 13.68 0.09
C MET A 324 3.54 15.04 0.05
N GLU A 325 3.43 15.73 -1.09
CA GLU A 325 4.00 17.08 -1.21
C GLU A 325 3.33 18.02 -0.21
N PRO A 326 4.11 18.77 0.58
CA PRO A 326 3.53 19.76 1.50
C PRO A 326 2.77 20.85 0.75
N PHE A 327 1.69 21.33 1.34
CA PHE A 327 1.03 22.54 0.83
C PHE A 327 1.91 23.76 1.13
N SER A 328 2.02 24.67 0.19
CA SER A 328 2.83 25.89 0.33
C SER A 328 2.21 26.88 1.33
N SER A 329 0.89 26.77 1.56
CA SER A 329 0.20 27.58 2.57
C SER A 329 -1.07 26.87 3.06
N PRO A 330 -1.55 27.21 4.28
CA PRO A 330 -2.77 26.57 4.81
C PRO A 330 -4.02 26.78 3.95
N GLU A 331 -4.11 27.92 3.25
CA GLU A 331 -5.28 28.24 2.41
C GLU A 331 -5.39 27.32 1.19
N LEU A 332 -4.28 26.69 0.81
CA LEU A 332 -4.23 25.75 -0.32
C LEU A 332 -4.46 24.31 0.10
N ASP A 333 -4.59 24.03 1.40
CA ASP A 333 -4.84 22.67 1.92
C ASP A 333 -6.31 22.29 1.71
N TYR A 334 -6.63 21.90 0.50
CA TYR A 334 -7.99 21.50 0.12
C TYR A 334 -8.44 20.22 0.83
N TYR A 335 -7.54 19.45 1.41
CA TYR A 335 -7.96 18.28 2.20
C TYR A 335 -8.82 18.67 3.42
N GLN A 336 -8.62 19.86 3.94
CA GLN A 336 -9.44 20.36 5.06
C GLN A 336 -10.90 20.63 4.64
N LEU A 337 -11.14 20.75 3.33
CA LEU A 337 -12.46 21.02 2.78
C LEU A 337 -13.21 19.74 2.40
N LEU A 338 -12.50 18.62 2.28
CA LEU A 338 -13.13 17.34 1.93
C LEU A 338 -13.92 16.80 3.13
N PRO A 339 -14.92 15.95 2.87
CA PRO A 339 -15.66 15.29 3.96
C PRO A 339 -14.70 14.65 4.97
N PRO A 340 -15.07 14.61 6.26
CA PRO A 340 -14.17 14.12 7.30
C PRO A 340 -13.53 12.76 7.04
N HIS A 341 -14.19 11.90 6.27
CA HIS A 341 -13.69 10.57 5.94
C HIS A 341 -12.67 10.57 4.78
N SER A 342 -12.39 11.72 4.18
CA SER A 342 -11.48 11.83 3.04
C SER A 342 -10.35 12.85 3.23
N ASN A 343 -10.33 13.60 4.33
CA ASN A 343 -9.22 14.50 4.61
C ASN A 343 -8.02 13.75 5.19
N LYS A 344 -6.88 14.41 5.29
CA LYS A 344 -5.62 13.77 5.69
C LYS A 344 -5.64 13.10 7.07
N ASN A 345 -6.58 13.51 7.93
CA ASN A 345 -6.76 12.90 9.25
C ASN A 345 -7.91 11.90 9.25
N SER A 346 -8.64 11.77 8.13
CA SER A 346 -9.84 10.96 8.07
C SER A 346 -9.54 9.46 8.18
N TRP A 347 -8.43 9.00 7.61
CA TRP A 347 -8.08 7.58 7.70
C TRP A 347 -7.90 7.15 9.16
N VAL A 348 -7.44 8.07 9.99
CA VAL A 348 -7.32 7.88 11.44
C VAL A 348 -8.69 7.58 12.04
N ARG A 349 -9.71 8.33 11.66
CA ARG A 349 -11.08 8.16 12.14
C ARG A 349 -11.82 7.06 11.37
N TRP A 350 -11.57 6.98 10.08
CA TRP A 350 -12.28 6.07 9.17
C TRP A 350 -11.95 4.61 9.41
N PHE A 351 -10.73 4.32 9.84
CA PHE A 351 -10.35 2.95 10.17
C PHE A 351 -11.13 2.39 11.36
N GLY A 352 -11.71 3.25 12.19
CA GLY A 352 -12.53 2.81 13.32
C GLY A 352 -11.76 2.03 14.38
N ALA A 353 -10.45 1.93 14.25
CA ALA A 353 -9.62 1.17 15.19
C ALA A 353 -9.68 1.76 16.60
N TRP A 354 -9.84 3.07 16.69
CA TRP A 354 -9.99 3.78 17.96
C TRP A 354 -11.39 3.71 18.55
N GLU A 355 -12.35 3.16 17.86
CA GLU A 355 -13.63 2.79 18.48
C GLU A 355 -13.40 1.75 19.58
N TYR A 356 -12.28 1.03 19.47
CA TYR A 356 -11.87 0.01 20.43
C TYR A 356 -10.65 0.43 21.25
N SER A 357 -10.23 1.70 21.13
CA SER A 357 -9.08 2.27 21.84
C SER A 357 -9.44 3.61 22.44
N THR A 358 -9.02 3.85 23.67
CA THR A 358 -9.19 5.14 24.34
C THR A 358 -8.09 6.13 23.94
N ASP A 359 -7.06 5.67 23.23
CA ASP A 359 -5.92 6.50 22.85
C ASP A 359 -6.17 7.15 21.49
N LEU A 360 -6.07 8.48 21.46
CA LEU A 360 -6.13 9.21 20.19
C LEU A 360 -4.78 9.08 19.47
N PRO A 361 -4.79 8.88 18.16
CA PRO A 361 -3.54 8.68 17.40
C PRO A 361 -2.49 9.78 17.62
N GLU A 362 -2.90 11.02 17.67
CA GLU A 362 -1.98 12.15 17.87
C GLU A 362 -1.27 12.13 19.22
N LYS A 363 -1.70 11.28 20.14
CA LYS A 363 -1.05 11.07 21.44
C LYS A 363 -0.17 9.82 21.45
N VAL A 364 -0.16 9.08 20.34
CA VAL A 364 0.49 7.77 20.27
C VAL A 364 1.84 7.83 19.57
N VAL A 365 2.01 8.73 18.60
CA VAL A 365 3.25 8.79 17.80
C VAL A 365 3.77 10.24 17.74
N SER A 366 5.08 10.39 17.90
CA SER A 366 5.74 11.70 17.81
C SER A 366 5.89 12.16 16.35
N SER A 367 6.03 13.46 16.17
CA SER A 367 6.31 14.05 14.85
C SER A 367 7.61 13.50 14.24
N GLU A 368 8.63 13.30 15.08
CA GLU A 368 9.91 12.72 14.62
C GLU A 368 9.74 11.26 14.17
N GLY A 369 8.89 10.50 14.89
CA GLY A 369 8.55 9.14 14.49
C GLY A 369 7.89 9.11 13.13
N ILE A 370 6.87 9.94 12.94
CA ILE A 370 6.17 10.08 11.64
C ILE A 370 7.16 10.49 10.54
N ALA A 371 8.02 11.46 10.83
CA ALA A 371 9.05 11.92 9.88
C ALA A 371 9.98 10.79 9.45
N SER A 372 10.38 9.93 10.40
CA SER A 372 11.32 8.83 10.12
C SER A 372 10.70 7.75 9.20
N LEU A 373 9.37 7.62 9.19
CA LEU A 373 8.64 6.61 8.42
C LEU A 373 8.11 7.14 7.08
N GLN A 374 8.59 8.31 6.64
CA GLN A 374 8.14 8.90 5.37
C GLN A 374 8.61 8.07 4.17
N TRP A 375 7.81 8.09 3.09
CA TRP A 375 8.05 7.30 1.89
C TRP A 375 9.40 7.60 1.24
N THR A 376 9.86 8.84 1.28
CA THR A 376 11.18 9.22 0.73
C THR A 376 12.36 8.62 1.51
N ASN A 377 12.09 7.99 2.66
CA ASN A 377 13.12 7.33 3.47
C ASN A 377 13.33 5.86 3.10
N TRP A 378 12.73 5.35 2.00
CA TRP A 378 12.97 3.98 1.52
C TRP A 378 14.48 3.61 1.52
N PRO A 379 15.40 4.50 1.04
CA PRO A 379 16.84 4.15 1.10
C PRO A 379 17.35 3.93 2.53
N LEU A 380 16.75 4.57 3.52
CA LEU A 380 17.13 4.39 4.93
C LEU A 380 16.54 3.11 5.55
N PHE A 381 15.44 2.55 4.98
CA PHE A 381 14.97 1.22 5.38
C PHE A 381 16.05 0.18 4.99
N THR A 382 16.60 0.30 3.79
CA THR A 382 17.74 -0.52 3.33
C THR A 382 18.96 -0.37 4.24
N ALA A 383 19.33 0.89 4.55
CA ALA A 383 20.47 1.17 5.43
C ALA A 383 20.26 0.59 6.84
N GLY A 384 19.04 0.72 7.36
CA GLY A 384 18.68 0.19 8.68
C GLY A 384 18.77 -1.34 8.73
N LEU A 385 18.29 -2.02 7.71
CA LEU A 385 18.41 -3.48 7.61
C LEU A 385 19.90 -3.90 7.56
N LEU A 386 20.71 -3.18 6.76
CA LEU A 386 22.13 -3.44 6.66
C LEU A 386 22.81 -3.27 8.03
N LYS A 387 22.46 -2.20 8.75
CA LYS A 387 23.00 -1.94 10.12
C LYS A 387 22.60 -3.05 11.10
N ARG A 388 21.43 -3.64 10.93
CA ARG A 388 20.96 -4.78 11.77
C ARG A 388 21.58 -6.12 11.38
N GLY A 389 22.48 -6.12 10.37
CA GLY A 389 23.27 -7.31 10.03
C GLY A 389 22.68 -8.20 8.96
N TYR A 390 21.60 -7.79 8.32
CA TYR A 390 21.06 -8.55 7.18
C TYR A 390 22.03 -8.48 5.99
N SER A 391 22.20 -9.62 5.33
CA SER A 391 23.02 -9.68 4.12
C SER A 391 22.32 -8.97 2.94
N LYS A 392 23.08 -8.65 1.90
CA LYS A 392 22.55 -8.07 0.66
C LYS A 392 21.40 -8.92 0.08
N GLU A 393 21.56 -10.24 0.12
CA GLU A 393 20.57 -11.19 -0.41
C GLU A 393 19.29 -11.16 0.43
N GLU A 394 19.40 -11.11 1.74
CA GLU A 394 18.25 -11.00 2.63
C GLU A 394 17.53 -9.67 2.47
N ILE A 395 18.29 -8.57 2.35
CA ILE A 395 17.73 -7.24 2.11
C ILE A 395 16.97 -7.23 0.77
N ALA A 396 17.54 -7.82 -0.28
CA ALA A 396 16.87 -7.94 -1.58
C ALA A 396 15.54 -8.67 -1.49
N LYS A 397 15.46 -9.71 -0.64
CA LYS A 397 14.21 -10.43 -0.38
C LYS A 397 13.19 -9.52 0.32
N ILE A 398 13.59 -8.87 1.41
CA ILE A 398 12.72 -8.02 2.25
C ILE A 398 12.23 -6.81 1.45
N THR A 399 13.09 -6.17 0.65
CA THR A 399 12.74 -4.94 -0.06
C THR A 399 12.01 -5.19 -1.38
N GLY A 400 11.48 -6.40 -1.57
CA GLY A 400 10.57 -6.67 -2.69
C GLY A 400 10.69 -8.06 -3.31
N GLY A 401 11.85 -8.72 -3.18
CA GLY A 401 12.08 -10.01 -3.81
C GLY A 401 11.03 -11.06 -3.44
N ASN A 402 10.63 -11.10 -2.18
CA ASN A 402 9.64 -12.07 -1.69
C ASN A 402 8.25 -11.83 -2.28
N PHE A 403 7.80 -10.58 -2.36
CA PHE A 403 6.52 -10.27 -3.00
C PHE A 403 6.57 -10.64 -4.50
N LEU A 404 7.67 -10.28 -5.18
CA LEU A 404 7.82 -10.56 -6.61
C LEU A 404 7.89 -12.08 -6.89
N ARG A 405 8.42 -12.87 -5.94
CA ARG A 405 8.36 -14.33 -6.03
C ARG A 405 6.90 -14.82 -6.05
N VAL A 406 6.09 -14.33 -5.09
CA VAL A 406 4.66 -14.67 -5.03
C VAL A 406 3.95 -14.20 -6.31
N PHE A 407 4.23 -12.99 -6.77
CA PHE A 407 3.63 -12.47 -8.01
C PHE A 407 3.94 -13.39 -9.20
N LYS A 408 5.19 -13.81 -9.36
CA LYS A 408 5.60 -14.70 -10.47
C LYS A 408 4.96 -16.08 -10.36
N GLU A 409 4.75 -16.58 -9.16
CA GLU A 409 4.14 -17.89 -8.93
C GLU A 409 2.64 -17.88 -9.23
N VAL A 410 1.95 -16.82 -8.84
CA VAL A 410 0.48 -16.72 -8.95
C VAL A 410 0.05 -16.13 -10.29
N CYS A 411 0.67 -15.05 -10.75
CA CYS A 411 0.25 -14.26 -11.92
C CYS A 411 1.05 -14.67 -13.17
N LYS A 412 0.61 -15.72 -13.85
CA LYS A 412 1.29 -16.28 -15.03
C LYS A 412 0.99 -15.50 -16.31
#